data_1614a8efe3c0e7cb35ad6251094f55a1
#
_entry.id   1614a8efe3c0e7cb35ad6251094f55a1
#
_cell.length_a   1.000
_cell.length_b   1.000
_cell.length_c   1.000
_cell.angle_alpha   90.00
_cell.angle_beta   90.00
_cell.angle_gamma   90.00
#
_symmetry.space_group_name_H-M   'P 1'
#
loop_
_entity.id
_entity.type
_entity.pdbx_description
1 polymer ?
#
loop_
_entity_poly.entity_id
_entity_poly.type
_entity_poly.pdbx_seq_one_letter_code
_entity_poly.pdbx_strand_id
1 'polypeptide(L)'
;MRKQYNSAPLPFQGQKRMFAKEYIKVLQQFPDGTVFVDLFGGSGLLAHITKCQKPNSTVVYNDFDGYRKRLEAVPETNILLGKLREIVDVPRQRRIVGTQREQVLECIREHEIDYGYVDYITLSSSILFSMKYVTKYSELEKETLYNNIKAVDYPSCSDYLDGLTITSCDYKEVFEQYKDVPGVVFLVDPPYLSTDSKTYKMYWKLSDYLDVLTVLSGHQFIYFTSNKSSIVELCDWIGKNKLFGNPFENCHRREFNAHMNYTASYTDIMLYSKVG
;
A
#
# COMPACT_ATOMS: atom_id res chain seq x y z
N MET A 1 8.31 8.88 -22.98
CA MET A 1 8.34 7.74 -22.02
C MET A 1 7.64 8.17 -20.73
N ARG A 2 6.82 7.30 -20.17
CA ARG A 2 6.19 7.52 -18.86
C ARG A 2 7.25 7.57 -17.76
N LYS A 3 7.12 8.48 -16.81
CA LYS A 3 7.98 8.52 -15.63
C LYS A 3 7.72 7.29 -14.78
N GLN A 4 8.75 6.52 -14.46
CA GLN A 4 8.64 5.39 -13.55
C GLN A 4 8.92 5.82 -12.12
N TYR A 5 7.99 5.56 -11.24
CA TYR A 5 8.15 5.72 -9.80
C TYR A 5 8.61 4.40 -9.20
N ASN A 6 9.69 4.43 -8.42
CA ASN A 6 10.20 3.24 -7.69
C ASN A 6 9.68 3.16 -6.24
N SER A 7 8.95 4.17 -5.83
CA SER A 7 8.25 4.24 -4.53
C SER A 7 6.97 5.05 -4.71
N ALA A 8 5.99 4.81 -3.85
CA ALA A 8 4.77 5.59 -3.85
C ALA A 8 5.07 7.07 -3.55
N PRO A 9 4.40 8.02 -4.24
CA PRO A 9 4.62 9.46 -4.06
C PRO A 9 4.36 9.96 -2.65
N LEU A 10 3.32 9.44 -2.01
CA LEU A 10 2.90 9.79 -0.65
C LEU A 10 3.19 8.65 0.33
N PRO A 11 3.32 8.94 1.63
CA PRO A 11 3.45 7.91 2.67
C PRO A 11 2.34 6.88 2.59
N PHE A 12 2.72 5.61 2.60
CA PHE A 12 1.81 4.48 2.65
C PHE A 12 2.47 3.32 3.38
N GLN A 13 1.77 2.75 4.37
CA GLN A 13 2.28 1.60 5.11
C GLN A 13 2.20 0.35 4.24
N GLY A 14 3.27 -0.44 4.23
CA GLY A 14 3.31 -1.69 3.47
C GLY A 14 3.60 -1.55 1.98
N GLN A 15 3.96 -0.34 1.47
CA GLN A 15 4.34 -0.21 0.07
C GLN A 15 5.48 -1.16 -0.33
N LYS A 16 5.39 -1.75 -1.52
CA LYS A 16 6.29 -2.82 -1.99
C LYS A 16 7.55 -2.31 -2.70
N ARG A 17 8.09 -1.14 -2.29
CA ARG A 17 9.28 -0.54 -2.93
C ARG A 17 10.52 -1.46 -2.93
N MET A 18 10.68 -2.28 -1.90
CA MET A 18 11.81 -3.22 -1.79
C MET A 18 11.74 -4.32 -2.84
N PHE A 19 10.53 -4.67 -3.29
CA PHE A 19 10.31 -5.66 -4.32
C PHE A 19 10.51 -5.15 -5.74
N ALA A 20 10.52 -3.84 -5.97
CA ALA A 20 10.39 -3.23 -7.30
C ALA A 20 11.34 -3.85 -8.34
N LYS A 21 12.62 -4.04 -8.03
CA LYS A 21 13.61 -4.60 -8.96
C LYS A 21 13.31 -6.05 -9.37
N GLU A 22 12.99 -6.90 -8.40
CA GLU A 22 12.70 -8.32 -8.68
C GLU A 22 11.30 -8.46 -9.29
N TYR A 23 10.36 -7.64 -8.87
CA TYR A 23 9.02 -7.59 -9.46
C TYR A 23 9.08 -7.28 -10.97
N ILE A 24 9.90 -6.30 -11.38
CA ILE A 24 10.12 -5.99 -12.79
C ILE A 24 10.63 -7.23 -13.56
N LYS A 25 11.58 -7.99 -12.99
CA LYS A 25 12.08 -9.22 -13.62
C LYS A 25 10.99 -10.28 -13.76
N VAL A 26 10.10 -10.39 -12.78
CA VAL A 26 8.97 -11.32 -12.83
C VAL A 26 7.98 -10.89 -13.91
N LEU A 27 7.67 -9.60 -14.02
CA LEU A 27 6.78 -9.09 -15.06
C LEU A 27 7.25 -9.41 -16.49
N GLN A 28 8.58 -9.49 -16.72
CA GLN A 28 9.12 -9.84 -18.05
C GLN A 28 8.80 -11.28 -18.48
N GLN A 29 8.40 -12.14 -17.56
CA GLN A 29 8.02 -13.54 -17.87
C GLN A 29 6.61 -13.64 -18.45
N PHE A 30 5.77 -12.63 -18.26
CA PHE A 30 4.40 -12.60 -18.79
C PHE A 30 4.37 -11.99 -20.19
N PRO A 31 3.52 -12.50 -21.09
CA PRO A 31 3.35 -11.94 -22.45
C PRO A 31 2.91 -10.48 -22.43
N ASP A 32 3.19 -9.76 -23.50
CA ASP A 32 2.57 -8.44 -23.73
C ASP A 32 1.07 -8.60 -23.97
N GLY A 33 0.29 -7.62 -23.50
CA GLY A 33 -1.18 -7.68 -23.58
C GLY A 33 -1.84 -8.49 -22.47
N THR A 34 -1.06 -9.11 -21.54
CA THR A 34 -1.60 -9.75 -20.33
C THR A 34 -2.47 -8.77 -19.54
N VAL A 35 -3.59 -9.25 -19.01
CA VAL A 35 -4.44 -8.49 -18.08
C VAL A 35 -3.91 -8.71 -16.67
N PHE A 36 -3.49 -7.63 -16.01
CA PHE A 36 -3.08 -7.66 -14.59
C PHE A 36 -4.15 -7.00 -13.74
N VAL A 37 -4.51 -7.63 -12.63
CA VAL A 37 -5.54 -7.15 -11.71
C VAL A 37 -4.96 -7.04 -10.30
N ASP A 38 -4.75 -5.82 -9.83
CA ASP A 38 -4.25 -5.53 -8.49
C ASP A 38 -5.44 -5.47 -7.52
N LEU A 39 -5.68 -6.60 -6.83
CA LEU A 39 -6.84 -6.77 -5.94
C LEU A 39 -6.72 -5.94 -4.65
N PHE A 40 -5.49 -5.70 -4.20
CA PHE A 40 -5.16 -4.99 -2.95
C PHE A 40 -4.25 -3.80 -3.26
N GLY A 41 -4.69 -2.94 -4.15
CA GLY A 41 -3.85 -1.92 -4.78
C GLY A 41 -3.09 -0.97 -3.85
N GLY A 42 -3.64 -0.68 -2.66
CA GLY A 42 -2.99 0.14 -1.63
C GLY A 42 -2.45 1.45 -2.21
N SER A 43 -1.12 1.63 -2.23
CA SER A 43 -0.50 2.82 -2.81
C SER A 43 -0.43 2.83 -4.36
N GLY A 44 -0.94 1.82 -5.04
CA GLY A 44 -0.86 1.70 -6.50
C GLY A 44 0.53 1.41 -7.06
N LEU A 45 1.54 1.16 -6.22
CA LEU A 45 2.92 1.01 -6.70
C LEU A 45 3.11 -0.20 -7.61
N LEU A 46 2.51 -1.33 -7.29
CA LEU A 46 2.58 -2.54 -8.12
C LEU A 46 1.89 -2.32 -9.47
N ALA A 47 0.67 -1.79 -9.47
CA ALA A 47 -0.07 -1.45 -10.69
C ALA A 47 0.70 -0.42 -11.54
N HIS A 48 1.27 0.63 -10.92
CA HIS A 48 2.10 1.62 -11.61
C HIS A 48 3.30 0.99 -12.30
N ILE A 49 4.10 0.19 -11.57
CA ILE A 49 5.28 -0.49 -12.12
C ILE A 49 4.85 -1.43 -13.26
N THR A 50 3.77 -2.20 -13.07
CA THR A 50 3.24 -3.09 -14.10
C THR A 50 2.92 -2.32 -15.38
N LYS A 51 2.20 -1.20 -15.28
CA LYS A 51 1.84 -0.38 -16.44
C LYS A 51 3.05 0.24 -17.12
N CYS A 52 4.07 0.63 -16.37
CA CYS A 52 5.33 1.13 -16.94
C CYS A 52 6.10 0.05 -17.70
N GLN A 53 6.13 -1.18 -17.19
CA GLN A 53 6.86 -2.30 -17.79
C GLN A 53 6.08 -3.00 -18.90
N LYS A 54 4.75 -2.94 -18.87
CA LYS A 54 3.82 -3.57 -19.80
C LYS A 54 2.82 -2.55 -20.35
N PRO A 55 3.27 -1.58 -21.16
CA PRO A 55 2.42 -0.47 -21.60
C PRO A 55 1.21 -0.90 -22.43
N ASN A 56 1.28 -2.03 -23.13
CA ASN A 56 0.19 -2.58 -23.93
C ASN A 56 -0.79 -3.46 -23.12
N SER A 57 -0.47 -3.75 -21.87
CA SER A 57 -1.32 -4.55 -20.97
C SER A 57 -2.43 -3.72 -20.37
N THR A 58 -3.57 -4.36 -20.12
CA THR A 58 -4.61 -3.82 -19.24
C THR A 58 -4.17 -4.04 -17.81
N VAL A 59 -4.11 -2.96 -17.03
CA VAL A 59 -3.75 -3.02 -15.61
C VAL A 59 -4.88 -2.40 -14.80
N VAL A 60 -5.57 -3.23 -14.03
CA VAL A 60 -6.65 -2.83 -13.12
C VAL A 60 -6.04 -2.56 -11.75
N TYR A 61 -6.35 -1.42 -11.18
CA TYR A 61 -5.93 -1.00 -9.85
C TYR A 61 -7.15 -0.82 -8.96
N ASN A 62 -7.25 -1.62 -7.91
CA ASN A 62 -8.32 -1.49 -6.92
C ASN A 62 -7.92 -0.48 -5.83
N ASP A 63 -8.40 0.74 -5.97
CA ASP A 63 -8.17 1.85 -5.03
C ASP A 63 -9.14 1.82 -3.84
N PHE A 64 -9.20 0.69 -3.14
CA PHE A 64 -10.09 0.51 -1.99
C PHE A 64 -9.80 1.49 -0.85
N ASP A 65 -8.51 1.83 -0.66
CA ASP A 65 -8.05 2.76 0.39
C ASP A 65 -8.17 4.23 0.03
N GLY A 66 -8.56 4.56 -1.21
CA GLY A 66 -8.75 5.94 -1.69
C GLY A 66 -7.42 6.69 -1.84
N TYR A 67 -6.37 6.01 -2.27
CA TYR A 67 -5.06 6.63 -2.48
C TYR A 67 -5.07 7.67 -3.60
N ARG A 68 -5.91 7.48 -4.63
CA ARG A 68 -6.14 8.46 -5.70
C ARG A 68 -6.56 9.82 -5.13
N LYS A 69 -7.51 9.84 -4.22
CA LYS A 69 -7.98 11.09 -3.57
C LYS A 69 -6.83 11.80 -2.83
N ARG A 70 -5.93 11.03 -2.22
CA ARG A 70 -4.74 11.58 -1.54
C ARG A 70 -3.76 12.22 -2.54
N LEU A 71 -3.56 11.60 -3.72
CA LEU A 71 -2.72 12.16 -4.79
C LEU A 71 -3.32 13.45 -5.36
N GLU A 72 -4.63 13.48 -5.55
CA GLU A 72 -5.37 14.67 -6.01
C GLU A 72 -5.25 15.83 -5.01
N ALA A 73 -5.17 15.53 -3.70
CA ALA A 73 -5.04 16.53 -2.63
C ALA A 73 -3.59 16.94 -2.31
N VAL A 74 -2.61 16.61 -3.15
CA VAL A 74 -1.21 17.02 -2.93
C VAL A 74 -1.04 18.53 -2.87
N PRO A 75 -1.67 19.36 -3.75
CA PRO A 75 -1.56 20.80 -3.67
C PRO A 75 -2.03 21.35 -2.33
N GLU A 76 -3.22 20.95 -1.85
CA GLU A 76 -3.81 21.38 -0.58
C GLU A 76 -2.98 20.87 0.61
N THR A 77 -2.49 19.65 0.54
CA THR A 77 -1.57 19.09 1.55
C THR A 77 -0.29 19.93 1.66
N ASN A 78 0.28 20.39 0.54
CA ASN A 78 1.45 21.24 0.54
C ASN A 78 1.16 22.61 1.14
N ILE A 79 -0.02 23.21 0.86
CA ILE A 79 -0.46 24.46 1.49
C ILE A 79 -0.53 24.29 3.02
N LEU A 80 -1.15 23.20 3.49
CA LEU A 80 -1.22 22.93 4.92
C LEU A 80 0.17 22.78 5.53
N LEU A 81 1.04 21.96 4.93
CA LEU A 81 2.40 21.77 5.41
C LEU A 81 3.22 23.07 5.40
N GLY A 82 2.97 23.97 4.45
CA GLY A 82 3.54 25.32 4.40
C GLY A 82 3.16 26.12 5.63
N LYS A 83 1.87 26.23 5.94
CA LYS A 83 1.37 26.91 7.14
C LYS A 83 1.96 26.30 8.42
N LEU A 84 2.04 24.98 8.51
CA LEU A 84 2.61 24.30 9.67
C LEU A 84 4.10 24.57 9.85
N ARG A 85 4.88 24.75 8.77
CA ARG A 85 6.31 25.15 8.86
C ARG A 85 6.48 26.54 9.44
N GLU A 86 5.53 27.45 9.20
CA GLU A 86 5.55 28.81 9.76
C GLU A 86 5.19 28.85 11.24
N ILE A 87 4.29 27.95 11.69
CA ILE A 87 3.84 27.86 13.08
C ILE A 87 4.87 27.17 13.97
N VAL A 88 5.49 26.09 13.46
CA VAL A 88 6.33 25.18 14.27
C VAL A 88 7.76 25.66 14.32
N ASP A 89 8.18 26.17 15.49
CA ASP A 89 9.51 26.70 15.77
C ASP A 89 10.41 25.75 16.57
N VAL A 90 9.93 24.57 16.92
CA VAL A 90 10.76 23.58 17.61
C VAL A 90 11.65 22.79 16.63
N PRO A 91 12.87 22.37 17.05
CA PRO A 91 13.74 21.55 16.20
C PRO A 91 13.08 20.26 15.75
N ARG A 92 13.56 19.70 14.63
CA ARG A 92 13.06 18.41 14.11
C ARG A 92 13.10 17.31 15.19
N GLN A 93 12.11 16.44 15.15
CA GLN A 93 11.91 15.31 16.08
C GLN A 93 11.60 15.73 17.53
N ARG A 94 11.43 17.02 17.80
CA ARG A 94 11.00 17.50 19.11
C ARG A 94 9.49 17.59 19.20
N ARG A 95 8.96 17.49 20.41
CA ARG A 95 7.54 17.61 20.69
C ARG A 95 7.06 19.04 20.43
N ILE A 96 5.90 19.16 19.82
CA ILE A 96 5.17 20.41 19.68
C ILE A 96 4.19 20.48 20.85
N VAL A 97 4.37 21.47 21.73
CA VAL A 97 3.60 21.59 22.99
C VAL A 97 3.05 23.00 23.19
N GLY A 98 2.17 23.17 24.18
CA GLY A 98 1.61 24.47 24.56
C GLY A 98 0.90 25.19 23.41
N THR A 99 1.07 26.50 23.32
CA THR A 99 0.42 27.35 22.31
C THR A 99 0.71 26.91 20.87
N GLN A 100 1.92 26.45 20.57
CA GLN A 100 2.22 25.96 19.22
C GLN A 100 1.38 24.73 18.85
N ARG A 101 1.15 23.81 19.80
CA ARG A 101 0.28 22.65 19.58
C ARG A 101 -1.16 23.08 19.28
N GLU A 102 -1.67 24.06 20.04
CA GLU A 102 -3.02 24.61 19.83
C GLU A 102 -3.15 25.26 18.45
N GLN A 103 -2.17 26.06 18.06
CA GLN A 103 -2.11 26.71 16.76
C GLN A 103 -2.03 25.70 15.60
N VAL A 104 -1.24 24.63 15.76
CA VAL A 104 -1.15 23.54 14.76
C VAL A 104 -2.50 22.84 14.60
N LEU A 105 -3.16 22.50 15.70
CA LEU A 105 -4.47 21.82 15.65
C LEU A 105 -5.55 22.72 15.06
N GLU A 106 -5.58 24.01 15.41
CA GLU A 106 -6.53 24.96 14.83
C GLU A 106 -6.28 25.17 13.33
N CYS A 107 -5.03 25.33 12.92
CA CYS A 107 -4.68 25.46 11.50
C CYS A 107 -5.13 24.24 10.67
N ILE A 108 -5.01 23.04 11.22
CA ILE A 108 -5.47 21.79 10.55
C ILE A 108 -7.00 21.78 10.45
N ARG A 109 -7.69 22.18 11.51
CA ARG A 109 -9.14 22.25 11.54
C ARG A 109 -9.70 23.27 10.56
N GLU A 110 -9.12 24.48 10.53
CA GLU A 110 -9.46 25.52 9.56
C GLU A 110 -9.25 25.03 8.14
N HIS A 111 -8.10 24.37 7.87
CA HIS A 111 -7.81 23.80 6.56
C HIS A 111 -8.84 22.73 6.14
N GLU A 112 -9.26 21.87 7.07
CA GLU A 112 -10.31 20.87 6.77
C GLU A 112 -11.65 21.52 6.46
N ILE A 113 -12.00 22.65 7.12
CA ILE A 113 -13.21 23.43 6.83
C ILE A 113 -13.13 24.08 5.45
N ASP A 114 -11.99 24.71 5.15
CA ASP A 114 -11.79 25.48 3.91
C ASP A 114 -11.76 24.60 2.66
N TYR A 115 -11.11 23.43 2.75
CA TYR A 115 -10.86 22.52 1.61
C TYR A 115 -11.74 21.26 1.63
N GLY A 116 -12.49 21.03 2.71
CA GLY A 116 -13.37 19.86 2.87
C GLY A 116 -12.64 18.52 3.01
N TYR A 117 -11.29 18.53 3.06
CA TYR A 117 -10.48 17.30 3.15
C TYR A 117 -9.08 17.59 3.68
N VAL A 118 -8.57 16.64 4.49
CA VAL A 118 -7.16 16.55 4.90
C VAL A 118 -6.66 15.14 4.68
N ASP A 119 -5.50 14.97 4.02
CA ASP A 119 -4.80 13.68 3.99
C ASP A 119 -4.12 13.44 5.34
N TYR A 120 -4.88 12.91 6.29
CA TYR A 120 -4.39 12.61 7.64
C TYR A 120 -3.25 11.60 7.66
N ILE A 121 -3.15 10.71 6.69
CA ILE A 121 -2.04 9.73 6.60
C ILE A 121 -0.72 10.45 6.28
N THR A 122 -0.73 11.33 5.28
CA THR A 122 0.45 12.14 4.92
C THR A 122 0.78 13.12 6.04
N LEU A 123 -0.22 13.77 6.62
CA LEU A 123 -0.06 14.66 7.77
C LEU A 123 0.54 13.92 8.98
N SER A 124 0.06 12.72 9.31
CA SER A 124 0.61 11.89 10.39
C SER A 124 2.10 11.66 10.25
N SER A 125 2.59 11.40 9.04
CA SER A 125 4.02 11.21 8.80
C SER A 125 4.86 12.46 9.08
N SER A 126 4.22 13.63 9.12
CA SER A 126 4.84 14.95 9.31
C SER A 126 4.77 15.43 10.75
N ILE A 127 3.76 15.02 11.52
CA ILE A 127 3.54 15.54 12.87
C ILE A 127 3.32 14.49 13.97
N LEU A 128 3.37 13.21 13.65
CA LEU A 128 3.28 12.15 14.66
C LEU A 128 4.59 11.39 14.81
N PHE A 129 4.68 10.57 15.86
CA PHE A 129 5.81 9.66 16.04
C PHE A 129 5.83 8.62 14.91
N SER A 130 7.01 8.15 14.56
CA SER A 130 7.23 7.20 13.47
C SER A 130 6.27 6.00 13.54
N MET A 131 5.69 5.62 12.42
CA MET A 131 4.75 4.50 12.25
C MET A 131 3.37 4.70 12.89
N LYS A 132 3.06 5.88 13.42
CA LYS A 132 1.74 6.21 13.93
C LYS A 132 0.95 6.98 12.89
N TYR A 133 -0.27 6.52 12.64
CA TYR A 133 -1.18 7.12 11.68
C TYR A 133 -2.57 7.30 12.29
N VAL A 134 -3.20 8.39 11.93
CA VAL A 134 -4.61 8.68 12.23
C VAL A 134 -5.35 8.96 10.92
N THR A 135 -6.66 8.84 10.93
CA THR A 135 -7.50 8.99 9.74
C THR A 135 -8.45 10.18 9.82
N LYS A 136 -8.53 10.84 10.97
CA LYS A 136 -9.45 11.97 11.22
C LYS A 136 -8.94 12.89 12.34
N TYR A 137 -9.45 14.10 12.36
CA TYR A 137 -9.10 15.12 13.37
C TYR A 137 -9.31 14.64 14.81
N SER A 138 -10.45 14.00 15.12
CA SER A 138 -10.76 13.53 16.48
C SER A 138 -9.83 12.44 17.05
N GLU A 139 -9.02 11.82 16.20
CA GLU A 139 -7.92 10.95 16.59
C GLU A 139 -6.64 11.76 16.79
N LEU A 140 -6.37 12.69 15.85
CA LEU A 140 -5.16 13.52 15.87
C LEU A 140 -5.05 14.38 17.12
N GLU A 141 -6.15 15.00 17.54
CA GLU A 141 -6.18 15.90 18.72
C GLU A 141 -5.77 15.21 20.04
N LYS A 142 -5.87 13.87 20.09
CA LYS A 142 -5.48 13.05 21.26
C LYS A 142 -4.02 12.67 21.26
N GLU A 143 -3.32 12.94 20.16
CA GLU A 143 -1.96 12.50 19.96
C GLU A 143 -0.92 13.51 20.43
N THR A 144 0.26 13.00 20.77
CA THR A 144 1.44 13.84 20.98
C THR A 144 2.01 14.24 19.62
N LEU A 145 2.12 15.54 19.38
CA LEU A 145 2.65 16.07 18.13
C LEU A 145 4.18 16.24 18.19
N TYR A 146 4.83 16.01 17.05
CA TYR A 146 6.27 16.13 16.84
C TYR A 146 6.58 16.90 15.57
N ASN A 147 7.67 17.65 15.54
CA ASN A 147 8.13 18.28 14.31
C ASN A 147 8.88 17.27 13.42
N ASN A 148 8.17 16.58 12.54
CA ASN A 148 8.72 15.77 11.48
C ASN A 148 8.41 16.35 10.09
N ILE A 149 7.99 17.62 10.06
CA ILE A 149 7.55 18.30 8.84
C ILE A 149 8.72 18.37 7.85
N LYS A 150 8.50 17.93 6.62
CA LYS A 150 9.50 18.03 5.56
C LYS A 150 9.74 19.50 5.19
N ALA A 151 11.01 19.82 4.91
CA ALA A 151 11.39 21.18 4.46
C ALA A 151 10.89 21.51 3.05
N VAL A 152 10.62 20.49 2.24
CA VAL A 152 10.19 20.62 0.85
C VAL A 152 8.81 20.02 0.64
N ASP A 153 8.10 20.55 -0.34
CA ASP A 153 6.79 20.08 -0.73
C ASP A 153 6.83 18.70 -1.40
N TYR A 154 5.70 18.01 -1.38
CA TYR A 154 5.52 16.82 -2.20
C TYR A 154 5.43 17.25 -3.67
N PRO A 155 6.21 16.62 -4.58
CA PRO A 155 6.15 16.94 -6.00
C PRO A 155 4.79 16.56 -6.58
N SER A 156 4.41 17.24 -7.66
CA SER A 156 3.26 16.82 -8.45
C SER A 156 3.44 15.38 -8.95
N CYS A 157 2.41 14.59 -8.82
CA CYS A 157 2.36 13.18 -9.17
C CYS A 157 1.07 12.80 -9.92
N SER A 158 0.52 13.76 -10.66
CA SER A 158 -0.71 13.58 -11.44
C SER A 158 -0.63 12.45 -12.47
N ASP A 159 0.58 12.15 -12.95
CA ASP A 159 0.88 11.08 -13.91
C ASP A 159 1.04 9.68 -13.30
N TYR A 160 0.98 9.58 -11.96
CA TYR A 160 1.30 8.32 -11.27
C TYR A 160 0.33 7.18 -11.60
N LEU A 161 -0.97 7.46 -11.66
CA LEU A 161 -2.02 6.47 -11.95
C LEU A 161 -2.45 6.46 -13.44
N ASP A 162 -1.78 7.21 -14.31
CA ASP A 162 -2.15 7.27 -15.73
C ASP A 162 -2.19 5.88 -16.37
N GLY A 163 -3.14 5.68 -17.28
CA GLY A 163 -3.33 4.45 -18.05
C GLY A 163 -3.71 3.22 -17.22
N LEU A 164 -4.00 3.36 -15.92
CA LEU A 164 -4.61 2.32 -15.11
C LEU A 164 -6.13 2.34 -15.27
N THR A 165 -6.75 1.18 -15.24
CA THR A 165 -8.19 1.06 -15.02
C THR A 165 -8.43 1.06 -13.52
N ILE A 166 -9.04 2.12 -13.00
CA ILE A 166 -9.21 2.30 -11.55
C ILE A 166 -10.60 1.83 -11.16
N THR A 167 -10.67 0.97 -10.14
CA THR A 167 -11.90 0.57 -9.44
C THR A 167 -11.73 0.78 -7.94
N SER A 168 -12.83 0.75 -7.19
CA SER A 168 -12.83 0.86 -5.72
C SER A 168 -13.95 0.01 -5.16
N CYS A 169 -13.71 -1.30 -5.08
CA CYS A 169 -14.67 -2.32 -4.65
C CYS A 169 -14.02 -3.31 -3.69
N ASP A 170 -14.81 -4.17 -3.05
CA ASP A 170 -14.27 -5.34 -2.37
C ASP A 170 -13.46 -6.19 -3.36
N TYR A 171 -12.32 -6.72 -2.89
CA TYR A 171 -11.44 -7.52 -3.76
C TYR A 171 -12.14 -8.75 -4.37
N LYS A 172 -13.15 -9.30 -3.69
CA LYS A 172 -13.95 -10.43 -4.18
C LYS A 172 -14.78 -10.02 -5.40
N GLU A 173 -15.35 -8.82 -5.39
CA GLU A 173 -16.10 -8.29 -6.54
C GLU A 173 -15.18 -8.06 -7.73
N VAL A 174 -13.99 -7.51 -7.49
CA VAL A 174 -13.00 -7.32 -8.56
C VAL A 174 -12.53 -8.68 -9.08
N PHE A 175 -12.27 -9.65 -8.21
CA PHE A 175 -11.90 -11.00 -8.62
C PHE A 175 -12.97 -11.63 -9.51
N GLU A 176 -14.24 -11.61 -9.09
CA GLU A 176 -15.35 -12.17 -9.85
C GLU A 176 -15.49 -11.56 -11.26
N GLN A 177 -15.18 -10.26 -11.42
CA GLN A 177 -15.21 -9.60 -12.73
C GLN A 177 -14.14 -10.08 -13.70
N TYR A 178 -13.00 -10.54 -13.20
CA TYR A 178 -11.83 -10.84 -14.04
C TYR A 178 -11.39 -12.30 -14.03
N LYS A 179 -11.91 -13.15 -13.15
CA LYS A 179 -11.46 -14.54 -12.98
C LYS A 179 -11.51 -15.38 -14.26
N ASP A 180 -12.48 -15.12 -15.13
CA ASP A 180 -12.68 -15.86 -16.37
C ASP A 180 -11.94 -15.23 -17.58
N VAL A 181 -11.17 -14.17 -17.37
CA VAL A 181 -10.36 -13.56 -18.44
C VAL A 181 -9.16 -14.47 -18.74
N PRO A 182 -9.02 -14.95 -19.99
CA PRO A 182 -7.94 -15.86 -20.35
C PRO A 182 -6.55 -15.25 -20.05
N GLY A 183 -5.73 -15.96 -19.28
CA GLY A 183 -4.37 -15.55 -18.94
C GLY A 183 -4.29 -14.34 -18.00
N VAL A 184 -5.36 -14.04 -17.25
CA VAL A 184 -5.33 -12.99 -16.21
C VAL A 184 -4.30 -13.33 -15.14
N VAL A 185 -3.63 -12.29 -14.65
CA VAL A 185 -2.67 -12.39 -13.54
C VAL A 185 -3.14 -11.51 -12.38
N PHE A 186 -3.36 -12.09 -11.23
CA PHE A 186 -3.76 -11.36 -10.04
C PHE A 186 -2.54 -10.92 -9.23
N LEU A 187 -2.47 -9.63 -8.89
CA LEU A 187 -1.53 -9.10 -7.91
C LEU A 187 -2.22 -9.12 -6.55
N VAL A 188 -1.63 -9.84 -5.60
CA VAL A 188 -2.31 -10.19 -4.35
C VAL A 188 -1.43 -9.82 -3.16
N ASP A 189 -1.76 -8.72 -2.51
CA ASP A 189 -1.04 -8.18 -1.36
C ASP A 189 -1.98 -7.93 -0.17
N PRO A 190 -2.58 -8.98 0.41
CA PRO A 190 -3.51 -8.82 1.51
C PRO A 190 -2.78 -8.39 2.79
N PRO A 191 -3.49 -7.84 3.79
CA PRO A 191 -2.94 -7.66 5.13
C PRO A 191 -2.31 -8.97 5.64
N TYR A 192 -1.20 -8.88 6.37
CA TYR A 192 -0.50 -10.10 6.80
C TYR A 192 -1.23 -10.79 7.96
N LEU A 193 -1.46 -12.08 7.84
CA LEU A 193 -2.00 -12.92 8.91
C LEU A 193 -1.05 -12.89 10.12
N SER A 194 -1.56 -12.64 11.32
CA SER A 194 -0.81 -12.51 12.58
C SER A 194 -0.09 -11.17 12.77
N THR A 195 -0.26 -10.18 11.89
CA THR A 195 0.19 -8.81 12.16
C THR A 195 -0.93 -7.98 12.78
N ASP A 196 -0.55 -6.93 13.54
CA ASP A 196 -1.54 -6.00 14.11
C ASP A 196 -2.30 -5.27 12.99
N SER A 197 -3.55 -5.67 12.78
CA SER A 197 -4.41 -5.15 11.72
C SER A 197 -5.10 -3.83 12.06
N LYS A 198 -4.81 -3.21 13.22
CA LYS A 198 -5.46 -1.97 13.69
C LYS A 198 -5.29 -0.77 12.73
N THR A 199 -4.31 -0.84 11.83
CA THR A 199 -4.02 0.20 10.85
C THR A 199 -4.87 0.08 9.57
N TYR A 200 -5.53 -1.04 9.34
CA TYR A 200 -6.38 -1.26 8.19
C TYR A 200 -7.85 -0.92 8.52
N LYS A 201 -8.59 -0.42 7.55
CA LYS A 201 -10.01 -0.07 7.69
C LYS A 201 -10.89 -1.25 8.11
N MET A 202 -10.43 -2.49 7.87
CA MET A 202 -11.16 -3.71 8.18
C MET A 202 -10.32 -4.64 9.05
N TYR A 203 -10.96 -5.22 10.06
CA TYR A 203 -10.37 -6.29 10.85
C TYR A 203 -10.48 -7.61 10.06
N TRP A 204 -9.35 -8.16 9.62
CA TRP A 204 -9.28 -9.42 8.90
C TRP A 204 -9.38 -10.61 9.85
N LYS A 205 -10.30 -11.53 9.53
CA LYS A 205 -10.45 -12.81 10.20
C LYS A 205 -9.71 -13.89 9.42
N LEU A 206 -9.50 -15.06 10.05
CA LEU A 206 -8.87 -16.18 9.35
C LEU A 206 -9.65 -16.59 8.08
N SER A 207 -10.98 -16.50 8.10
CA SER A 207 -11.81 -16.75 6.92
C SER A 207 -11.46 -15.86 5.73
N ASP A 208 -11.14 -14.58 5.98
CA ASP A 208 -10.80 -13.64 4.91
C ASP A 208 -9.49 -14.04 4.21
N TYR A 209 -8.52 -14.57 4.97
CA TYR A 209 -7.29 -15.12 4.41
C TYR A 209 -7.52 -16.41 3.63
N LEU A 210 -8.42 -17.28 4.10
CA LEU A 210 -8.80 -18.50 3.37
C LEU A 210 -9.53 -18.17 2.08
N ASP A 211 -10.38 -17.14 2.08
CA ASP A 211 -11.05 -16.65 0.88
C ASP A 211 -10.04 -16.14 -0.17
N VAL A 212 -8.93 -15.49 0.26
CA VAL A 212 -7.84 -15.11 -0.66
C VAL A 212 -7.20 -16.33 -1.31
N LEU A 213 -7.08 -17.46 -0.61
CA LEU A 213 -6.51 -18.69 -1.21
C LEU A 213 -7.38 -19.21 -2.36
N THR A 214 -8.68 -18.94 -2.38
CA THR A 214 -9.56 -19.30 -3.51
C THR A 214 -9.19 -18.52 -4.78
N VAL A 215 -8.74 -17.25 -4.64
CA VAL A 215 -8.24 -16.45 -5.76
C VAL A 215 -7.00 -17.08 -6.38
N LEU A 216 -6.13 -17.66 -5.56
CA LEU A 216 -4.86 -18.25 -6.02
C LEU A 216 -5.08 -19.59 -6.74
N SER A 217 -6.14 -20.32 -6.37
CA SER A 217 -6.42 -21.65 -6.89
C SER A 217 -6.83 -21.61 -8.36
N GLY A 218 -6.02 -22.23 -9.22
CA GLY A 218 -6.31 -22.32 -10.66
C GLY A 218 -6.02 -21.05 -11.48
N HIS A 219 -5.48 -19.98 -10.86
CA HIS A 219 -5.16 -18.72 -11.53
C HIS A 219 -3.66 -18.43 -11.50
N GLN A 220 -3.21 -17.57 -12.41
CA GLN A 220 -1.88 -16.98 -12.35
C GLN A 220 -1.89 -15.82 -11.35
N PHE A 221 -0.86 -15.74 -10.51
CA PHE A 221 -0.78 -14.68 -9.51
C PHE A 221 0.66 -14.30 -9.18
N ILE A 222 0.80 -13.11 -8.59
CA ILE A 222 1.98 -12.65 -7.86
C ILE A 222 1.52 -12.27 -6.46
N TYR A 223 1.92 -13.04 -5.46
CA TYR A 223 1.49 -12.91 -4.08
C TYR A 223 2.61 -12.35 -3.20
N PHE A 224 2.28 -11.39 -2.36
CA PHE A 224 3.21 -10.73 -1.45
C PHE A 224 2.87 -11.05 0.00
N THR A 225 3.88 -11.40 0.77
CA THR A 225 3.75 -11.71 2.19
C THR A 225 5.09 -11.52 2.91
N SER A 226 5.20 -11.95 4.15
CA SER A 226 6.45 -11.96 4.91
C SER A 226 6.50 -13.17 5.84
N ASN A 227 7.67 -13.43 6.41
CA ASN A 227 7.83 -14.44 7.46
C ASN A 227 7.11 -14.11 8.79
N LYS A 228 6.51 -12.92 8.89
CA LYS A 228 5.59 -12.55 9.98
C LYS A 228 4.18 -13.06 9.77
N SER A 229 3.84 -13.49 8.56
CA SER A 229 2.52 -14.04 8.23
C SER A 229 2.57 -15.55 8.28
N SER A 230 1.65 -16.15 9.01
CA SER A 230 1.53 -17.62 9.11
C SER A 230 0.86 -18.26 7.89
N ILE A 231 0.53 -17.50 6.85
CA ILE A 231 -0.24 -18.01 5.71
C ILE A 231 0.52 -19.10 4.91
N VAL A 232 1.82 -18.91 4.71
CA VAL A 232 2.65 -19.89 3.97
C VAL A 232 2.77 -21.18 4.77
N GLU A 233 3.01 -21.07 6.08
CA GLU A 233 3.07 -22.23 6.99
C GLU A 233 1.74 -23.00 7.01
N LEU A 234 0.62 -22.26 7.06
CA LEU A 234 -0.72 -22.86 7.00
C LEU A 234 -0.93 -23.63 5.70
N CYS A 235 -0.57 -23.07 4.55
CA CYS A 235 -0.69 -23.73 3.26
C CYS A 235 0.20 -24.97 3.16
N ASP A 236 1.42 -24.91 3.66
CA ASP A 236 2.34 -26.05 3.73
C ASP A 236 1.78 -27.18 4.60
N TRP A 237 1.17 -26.80 5.74
CA TRP A 237 0.52 -27.79 6.63
C TRP A 237 -0.71 -28.44 5.97
N ILE A 238 -1.57 -27.63 5.32
CA ILE A 238 -2.76 -28.10 4.59
C ILE A 238 -2.34 -29.10 3.50
N GLY A 239 -1.34 -28.76 2.70
CA GLY A 239 -0.84 -29.60 1.61
C GLY A 239 -0.26 -30.93 2.12
N LYS A 240 0.57 -30.90 3.18
CA LYS A 240 1.14 -32.11 3.82
C LYS A 240 0.06 -33.06 4.37
N ASN A 241 -1.03 -32.52 4.88
CA ASN A 241 -2.15 -33.30 5.44
C ASN A 241 -3.19 -33.67 4.38
N LYS A 242 -2.98 -33.32 3.11
CA LYS A 242 -3.87 -33.65 1.98
C LYS A 242 -5.34 -33.22 2.21
N LEU A 243 -5.55 -32.17 2.98
CA LEU A 243 -6.90 -31.61 3.21
C LEU A 243 -7.37 -30.83 1.98
N PHE A 244 -6.48 -30.01 1.40
CA PHE A 244 -6.69 -29.21 0.19
C PHE A 244 -5.35 -29.13 -0.55
N GLY A 245 -5.37 -28.64 -1.79
CA GLY A 245 -4.15 -28.29 -2.51
C GLY A 245 -3.44 -27.10 -1.84
N ASN A 246 -2.10 -27.12 -1.82
CA ASN A 246 -1.33 -25.93 -1.45
C ASN A 246 -1.18 -25.02 -2.68
N PRO A 247 -1.77 -23.82 -2.74
CA PRO A 247 -1.67 -22.96 -3.91
C PRO A 247 -0.23 -22.49 -4.18
N PHE A 248 0.67 -22.60 -3.21
CA PHE A 248 2.07 -22.20 -3.34
C PHE A 248 3.03 -23.35 -3.70
N GLU A 249 2.55 -24.59 -3.80
CA GLU A 249 3.39 -25.81 -3.95
C GLU A 249 4.35 -25.73 -5.15
N ASN A 250 3.89 -25.16 -6.26
CA ASN A 250 4.69 -25.07 -7.48
C ASN A 250 5.10 -23.64 -7.83
N CYS A 251 5.02 -22.72 -6.88
CA CYS A 251 5.37 -21.32 -7.11
C CYS A 251 6.89 -21.08 -7.06
N HIS A 252 7.33 -20.11 -7.82
CA HIS A 252 8.61 -19.48 -7.59
C HIS A 252 8.57 -18.62 -6.34
N ARG A 253 9.66 -18.60 -5.58
CA ARG A 253 9.79 -17.79 -4.36
C ARG A 253 11.01 -16.87 -4.46
N ARG A 254 10.81 -15.61 -4.07
CA ARG A 254 11.86 -14.61 -3.87
C ARG A 254 11.75 -14.04 -2.47
N GLU A 255 12.88 -13.90 -1.81
CA GLU A 255 12.98 -13.41 -0.44
C GLU A 255 13.85 -12.15 -0.37
N PHE A 256 13.45 -11.22 0.51
CA PHE A 256 14.12 -9.95 0.72
C PHE A 256 14.27 -9.70 2.21
N ASN A 257 15.48 -9.55 2.68
CA ASN A 257 15.70 -9.17 4.06
C ASN A 257 15.36 -7.70 4.24
N ALA A 258 14.43 -7.42 5.14
CA ALA A 258 14.02 -6.09 5.53
C ALA A 258 14.35 -5.83 7.00
N HIS A 259 14.84 -4.63 7.30
CA HIS A 259 15.12 -4.19 8.65
C HIS A 259 14.03 -3.21 9.09
N MET A 260 13.41 -3.47 10.24
CA MET A 260 12.47 -2.51 10.86
C MET A 260 13.22 -1.48 11.70
N ASN A 261 14.22 -1.93 12.44
CA ASN A 261 15.09 -1.13 13.28
C ASN A 261 16.40 -1.89 13.53
N TYR A 262 17.27 -1.38 14.39
CA TYR A 262 18.58 -1.98 14.69
C TYR A 262 18.52 -3.42 15.24
N THR A 263 17.37 -3.84 15.81
CA THR A 263 17.22 -5.12 16.52
C THR A 263 16.19 -6.07 15.88
N ALA A 264 15.38 -5.59 14.94
CA ALA A 264 14.32 -6.39 14.33
C ALA A 264 14.46 -6.44 12.81
N SER A 265 14.70 -7.63 12.29
CA SER A 265 14.65 -7.93 10.86
C SER A 265 13.46 -8.86 10.56
N TYR A 266 12.98 -8.81 9.34
CA TYR A 266 12.02 -9.74 8.81
C TYR A 266 12.32 -10.00 7.34
N THR A 267 11.76 -11.08 6.82
CA THR A 267 11.92 -11.44 5.42
C THR A 267 10.61 -11.20 4.70
N ASP A 268 10.62 -10.27 3.75
CA ASP A 268 9.56 -10.11 2.78
C ASP A 268 9.64 -11.21 1.73
N ILE A 269 8.50 -11.73 1.30
CA ILE A 269 8.39 -12.88 0.41
C ILE A 269 7.47 -12.53 -0.76
N MET A 270 7.93 -12.82 -1.98
CA MET A 270 7.14 -12.77 -3.19
C MET A 270 7.03 -14.18 -3.77
N LEU A 271 5.81 -14.68 -3.91
CA LEU A 271 5.47 -15.95 -4.52
C LEU A 271 4.75 -15.69 -5.84
N TYR A 272 5.11 -16.41 -6.89
CA TYR A 272 4.41 -16.24 -8.16
C TYR A 272 4.29 -17.56 -8.91
N SER A 273 3.17 -17.75 -9.58
CA SER A 273 2.89 -18.93 -10.40
C SER A 273 3.87 -19.01 -11.57
N LYS A 274 4.23 -20.23 -11.95
CA LYS A 274 5.00 -20.44 -13.18
C LYS A 274 4.17 -19.95 -14.37
N VAL A 275 4.82 -19.22 -15.25
CA VAL A 275 4.23 -18.89 -16.55
C VAL A 275 4.28 -20.17 -17.38
N GLY A 276 3.11 -20.67 -17.75
CA GLY A 276 2.96 -21.90 -18.56
C GLY A 276 3.34 -21.69 -20.01
#